data_b34f05553624dd20c4b5c5c35b80fb2f
#
_entry.id   b34f05553624dd20c4b5c5c35b80fb2f
#
_cell.length_a   1.000
_cell.length_b   1.000
_cell.length_c   1.000
_cell.angle_alpha   90.00
_cell.angle_beta   90.00
_cell.angle_gamma   90.00
#
_symmetry.space_group_name_H-M   'P 1'
#
loop_
_entity.id
_entity.type
_entity.pdbx_description
1 polymer ?
#
loop_
_entity_poly.entity_id
_entity_poly.type
_entity_poly.pdbx_seq_one_letter_code
_entity_poly.pdbx_strand_id
1 'polypeptide(L)'
;MDASHPDIERLEAAAFRRLVEHLRLRADAANVDLMGLAGFCRNCLADWLAEASIETGHPLTREEARDHIYGEPYAAFKARQAEASPEQLTRMERSLAENERVRAAAKSLKLDSQLDASFPASDPPSITTPR
;
A
#
# COMPACT_ATOMS: atom_id res chain seq x y z
N MET A 1 -5.55 6.02 16.56
CA MET A 1 -4.11 6.06 16.69
C MET A 1 -3.64 7.48 16.67
N ASP A 2 -2.90 7.81 17.64
CA ASP A 2 -2.45 9.16 17.81
C ASP A 2 -1.11 9.36 17.11
N ALA A 3 -1.07 10.29 16.19
CA ALA A 3 0.14 10.57 15.43
C ALA A 3 0.91 11.73 16.05
N SER A 4 0.79 11.90 17.38
CA SER A 4 1.36 13.05 18.04
C SER A 4 2.84 12.92 18.37
N HIS A 5 3.44 11.76 18.17
CA HIS A 5 4.86 11.60 18.42
C HIS A 5 5.65 12.56 17.53
N PRO A 6 6.56 13.36 18.11
CA PRO A 6 7.24 14.39 17.32
C PRO A 6 8.06 13.85 16.14
N ASP A 7 8.46 12.60 16.21
CA ASP A 7 9.26 12.00 15.14
C ASP A 7 8.49 10.98 14.32
N ILE A 8 7.17 11.02 14.35
CA ILE A 8 6.37 9.95 13.74
C ILE A 8 6.69 9.73 12.26
N GLU A 9 6.86 10.80 11.51
CA GLU A 9 7.15 10.66 10.09
C GLU A 9 8.48 9.97 9.85
N ARG A 10 9.47 10.29 10.67
CA ARG A 10 10.78 9.66 10.54
C ARG A 10 10.72 8.19 10.94
N LEU A 11 9.93 7.89 11.97
CA LEU A 11 9.74 6.50 12.40
C LEU A 11 9.01 5.69 11.33
N GLU A 12 7.99 6.28 10.75
CA GLU A 12 7.27 5.62 9.66
C GLU A 12 8.18 5.37 8.46
N ALA A 13 9.02 6.36 8.14
CA ALA A 13 9.97 6.19 7.04
C ALA A 13 10.96 5.06 7.33
N ALA A 14 11.44 4.98 8.56
CA ALA A 14 12.38 3.92 8.94
C ALA A 14 11.72 2.56 8.86
N ALA A 15 10.48 2.45 9.32
CA ALA A 15 9.73 1.20 9.27
C ALA A 15 9.45 0.79 7.83
N PHE A 16 9.12 1.75 6.99
CA PHE A 16 8.89 1.47 5.58
C PHE A 16 10.15 0.94 4.90
N ARG A 17 11.29 1.57 5.19
CA ARG A 17 12.56 1.10 4.64
C ARG A 17 12.84 -0.34 5.06
N ARG A 18 12.51 -0.67 6.31
CA ARG A 18 12.72 -2.02 6.81
C ARG A 18 11.81 -3.02 6.10
N LEU A 19 10.57 -2.63 5.84
CA LEU A 19 9.66 -3.47 5.05
C LEU A 19 10.20 -3.72 3.66
N VAL A 20 10.69 -2.67 3.01
CA VAL A 20 11.25 -2.78 1.67
C VAL A 20 12.46 -3.73 1.65
N GLU A 21 13.35 -3.57 2.61
CA GLU A 21 14.51 -4.45 2.73
C GLU A 21 14.11 -5.90 2.94
N HIS A 22 13.11 -6.11 3.79
CA HIS A 22 12.60 -7.45 4.05
C HIS A 22 12.04 -8.08 2.77
N LEU A 23 11.26 -7.32 2.01
CA LEU A 23 10.69 -7.83 0.77
C LEU A 23 11.76 -8.15 -0.27
N ARG A 24 12.86 -7.40 -0.28
CA ARG A 24 13.99 -7.73 -1.15
C ARG A 24 14.63 -9.06 -0.78
N LEU A 25 14.74 -9.32 0.52
CA LEU A 25 15.28 -10.59 1.00
C LEU A 25 14.34 -11.75 0.72
N ARG A 26 13.04 -11.48 0.73
CA ARG A 26 12.03 -12.51 0.50
C ARG A 26 11.57 -12.50 -0.96
N ALA A 27 12.51 -12.57 -1.88
CA ALA A 27 12.20 -12.62 -3.30
C ALA A 27 11.40 -13.87 -3.67
N ASP A 28 11.40 -14.88 -2.80
CA ASP A 28 10.59 -16.09 -2.96
C ASP A 28 9.09 -15.81 -2.80
N ALA A 29 8.74 -14.74 -2.10
CA ALA A 29 7.33 -14.36 -1.94
C ALA A 29 6.88 -13.58 -3.18
N ALA A 30 6.26 -14.29 -4.09
CA ALA A 30 5.86 -13.71 -5.38
C ALA A 30 4.79 -12.63 -5.20
N ASN A 31 4.81 -11.65 -6.08
CA ASN A 31 3.82 -10.57 -6.01
C ASN A 31 2.39 -11.10 -6.12
N VAL A 32 2.16 -12.13 -6.93
CA VAL A 32 0.83 -12.70 -7.07
C VAL A 32 0.35 -13.31 -5.76
N ASP A 33 1.26 -13.87 -4.97
CA ASP A 33 0.91 -14.44 -3.66
C ASP A 33 0.65 -13.35 -2.64
N LEU A 34 1.46 -12.30 -2.62
CA LEU A 34 1.23 -11.16 -1.73
C LEU A 34 -0.12 -10.54 -2.04
N MET A 35 -0.40 -10.33 -3.31
CA MET A 35 -1.66 -9.78 -3.74
C MET A 35 -2.83 -10.68 -3.32
N GLY A 36 -2.66 -11.99 -3.45
CA GLY A 36 -3.69 -12.94 -3.07
C GLY A 36 -3.92 -13.03 -1.57
N LEU A 37 -2.89 -12.72 -0.78
CA LEU A 37 -2.99 -12.80 0.67
C LEU A 37 -3.52 -11.50 1.29
N ALA A 38 -3.01 -10.37 0.84
CA ALA A 38 -3.28 -9.12 1.53
C ALA A 38 -3.72 -7.99 0.60
N GLY A 39 -3.85 -8.26 -0.69
CA GLY A 39 -4.37 -7.27 -1.61
C GLY A 39 -3.37 -6.19 -2.01
N PHE A 40 -2.10 -6.39 -1.75
CA PHE A 40 -1.06 -5.48 -2.22
C PHE A 40 0.19 -6.27 -2.57
N CYS A 41 1.07 -5.67 -3.34
CA CYS A 41 2.34 -6.29 -3.65
C CYS A 41 3.41 -5.20 -3.75
N ARG A 42 4.62 -5.57 -4.15
CA ARG A 42 5.73 -4.62 -4.28
C ARG A 42 5.40 -3.48 -5.24
N ASN A 43 4.66 -3.78 -6.30
CA ASN A 43 4.27 -2.73 -7.25
C ASN A 43 3.32 -1.72 -6.64
N CYS A 44 2.46 -2.16 -5.73
CA CYS A 44 1.58 -1.24 -5.01
C CYS A 44 2.38 -0.31 -4.11
N LEU A 45 3.40 -0.84 -3.45
CA LEU A 45 4.28 0.00 -2.63
C LEU A 45 4.99 1.04 -3.49
N ALA A 46 5.44 0.63 -4.68
CA ALA A 46 6.09 1.55 -5.60
C ALA A 46 5.12 2.64 -6.06
N ASP A 47 3.89 2.27 -6.35
CA ASP A 47 2.88 3.25 -6.75
C ASP A 47 2.60 4.25 -5.63
N TRP A 48 2.49 3.77 -4.40
CA TRP A 48 2.25 4.64 -3.24
C TRP A 48 3.44 5.58 -3.02
N LEU A 49 4.65 5.08 -3.23
CA LEU A 49 5.85 5.90 -3.11
C LEU A 49 5.86 7.00 -4.18
N ALA A 50 5.54 6.64 -5.42
CA ALA A 50 5.48 7.61 -6.50
C ALA A 50 4.41 8.67 -6.24
N GLU A 51 3.25 8.26 -5.77
CA GLU A 51 2.16 9.18 -5.43
C GLU A 51 2.59 10.15 -4.33
N ALA A 52 3.22 9.61 -3.29
CA ALA A 52 3.68 10.45 -2.19
C ALA A 52 4.73 11.46 -2.65
N SER A 53 5.54 11.09 -3.64
CA SER A 53 6.60 11.97 -4.12
C SER A 53 6.08 13.20 -4.86
N ILE A 54 4.84 13.15 -5.34
CA ILE A 54 4.27 14.27 -6.08
C ILE A 54 4.22 15.52 -5.21
N GLU A 55 3.92 15.35 -3.91
CA GLU A 55 3.77 16.47 -3.00
C GLU A 55 5.11 17.07 -2.56
N THR A 56 6.20 16.41 -2.85
CA THR A 56 7.51 16.87 -2.38
C THR A 56 8.19 17.85 -3.33
N GLY A 57 7.66 18.00 -4.53
CA GLY A 57 8.32 18.79 -5.56
C GLY A 57 9.42 18.04 -6.31
N HIS A 58 9.67 16.78 -5.91
CA HIS A 58 10.63 15.92 -6.58
C HIS A 58 9.95 14.60 -6.94
N PRO A 59 9.02 14.62 -7.89
CA PRO A 59 8.24 13.41 -8.19
C PRO A 59 9.10 12.33 -8.81
N LEU A 60 8.84 11.11 -8.37
CA LEU A 60 9.46 9.93 -8.94
C LEU A 60 8.61 9.42 -10.09
N THR A 61 9.25 8.94 -11.14
CA THR A 61 8.51 8.21 -12.17
C THR A 61 8.14 6.84 -11.59
N ARG A 62 7.21 6.19 -12.23
CA ARG A 62 6.80 4.85 -11.83
C ARG A 62 7.97 3.89 -11.85
N GLU A 63 8.82 4.00 -12.87
CA GLU A 63 9.98 3.16 -13.01
C GLU A 63 10.99 3.41 -11.90
N GLU A 64 11.25 4.68 -11.60
CA GLU A 64 12.17 5.03 -10.52
C GLU A 64 11.68 4.48 -9.18
N ALA A 65 10.38 4.60 -8.94
CA ALA A 65 9.79 4.09 -7.70
C ALA A 65 9.94 2.57 -7.61
N ARG A 66 9.70 1.87 -8.71
CA ARG A 66 9.86 0.41 -8.75
C ARG A 66 11.31 0.01 -8.51
N ASP A 67 12.23 0.68 -9.16
CA ASP A 67 13.65 0.39 -8.97
C ASP A 67 14.03 0.57 -7.51
N HIS A 68 13.48 1.57 -6.87
CA HIS A 68 13.75 1.81 -5.45
C HIS A 68 13.22 0.66 -4.58
N ILE A 69 12.00 0.22 -4.82
CA ILE A 69 11.39 -0.84 -4.02
C ILE A 69 12.12 -2.16 -4.23
N TYR A 70 12.46 -2.49 -5.46
CA TYR A 70 13.09 -3.78 -5.76
C TYR A 70 14.60 -3.79 -5.49
N GLY A 71 15.23 -2.63 -5.47
CA GLY A 71 16.67 -2.53 -5.33
C GLY A 71 17.40 -2.99 -6.58
N GLU A 72 16.71 -3.14 -7.68
CA GLU A 72 17.22 -3.57 -8.97
C GLU A 72 16.17 -3.19 -10.01
N PRO A 73 16.52 -3.20 -11.30
CA PRO A 73 15.50 -2.95 -12.32
C PRO A 73 14.38 -3.99 -12.23
N TYR A 74 13.15 -3.51 -12.28
CA TYR A 74 12.00 -4.39 -12.16
C TYR A 74 12.03 -5.53 -13.17
N ALA A 75 12.49 -5.25 -14.39
CA ALA A 75 12.56 -6.28 -15.43
C ALA A 75 13.46 -7.44 -15.00
N ALA A 76 14.55 -7.16 -14.28
CA ALA A 76 15.44 -8.20 -13.79
C ALA A 76 14.75 -9.08 -12.76
N PHE A 77 14.01 -8.47 -11.83
CA PHE A 77 13.24 -9.22 -10.85
C PHE A 77 12.19 -10.08 -11.53
N LYS A 78 11.44 -9.49 -12.46
CA LYS A 78 10.35 -10.17 -13.14
C LYS A 78 10.88 -11.37 -13.93
N ALA A 79 12.04 -11.24 -14.54
CA ALA A 79 12.63 -12.31 -15.34
C ALA A 79 12.96 -13.55 -14.51
N ARG A 80 13.16 -13.38 -13.22
CA ARG A 80 13.48 -14.51 -12.33
C ARG A 80 12.26 -15.13 -11.68
N GLN A 81 11.06 -14.57 -11.92
CA GLN A 81 9.85 -15.07 -11.29
C GLN A 81 9.20 -16.15 -12.15
N ALA A 82 8.65 -17.16 -11.48
CA ALA A 82 7.90 -18.19 -12.15
C ALA A 82 6.57 -17.64 -12.62
N GLU A 83 6.04 -18.27 -13.68
CA GLU A 83 4.71 -17.91 -14.17
C GLU A 83 3.68 -18.28 -13.11
N ALA A 84 2.69 -17.41 -12.92
CA ALA A 84 1.65 -17.66 -11.93
C ALA A 84 0.75 -18.80 -12.35
N SER A 85 0.38 -19.64 -11.38
CA SER A 85 -0.54 -20.74 -11.63
C SER A 85 -1.98 -20.21 -11.69
N PRO A 86 -2.91 -20.99 -12.28
CA PRO A 86 -4.32 -20.59 -12.27
C PRO A 86 -4.86 -20.38 -10.85
N GLU A 87 -4.42 -21.17 -9.89
CA GLU A 87 -4.85 -21.01 -8.50
C GLU A 87 -4.37 -19.72 -7.90
N GLN A 88 -3.12 -19.34 -8.19
CA GLN A 88 -2.58 -18.08 -7.73
C GLN A 88 -3.36 -16.90 -8.31
N LEU A 89 -3.67 -16.97 -9.59
CA LEU A 89 -4.44 -15.91 -10.25
C LEU A 89 -5.84 -15.80 -9.70
N THR A 90 -6.48 -16.93 -9.40
CA THR A 90 -7.81 -16.93 -8.80
C THR A 90 -7.81 -16.27 -7.42
N ARG A 91 -6.80 -16.61 -6.61
CA ARG A 91 -6.68 -16.00 -5.28
C ARG A 91 -6.47 -14.50 -5.39
N MET A 92 -5.66 -14.08 -6.35
CA MET A 92 -5.41 -12.67 -6.57
C MET A 92 -6.69 -11.94 -6.96
N GLU A 93 -7.46 -12.52 -7.87
CA GLU A 93 -8.72 -11.91 -8.30
C GLU A 93 -9.69 -11.75 -7.14
N ARG A 94 -9.80 -12.78 -6.31
CA ARG A 94 -10.67 -12.71 -5.13
C ARG A 94 -10.20 -11.64 -4.15
N SER A 95 -8.89 -11.54 -3.98
CA SER A 95 -8.31 -10.56 -3.07
C SER A 95 -8.54 -9.14 -3.58
N LEU A 96 -8.43 -8.92 -4.87
CA LEU A 96 -8.69 -7.61 -5.45
C LEU A 96 -10.16 -7.22 -5.29
N ALA A 97 -11.07 -8.17 -5.43
CA ALA A 97 -12.48 -7.92 -5.19
C ALA A 97 -12.71 -7.59 -3.70
N GLU A 98 -12.01 -8.26 -2.82
CA GLU A 98 -12.09 -7.98 -1.39
C GLU A 98 -11.56 -6.59 -1.07
N ASN A 99 -10.48 -6.16 -1.74
CA ASN A 99 -9.98 -4.79 -1.60
C ASN A 99 -11.08 -3.78 -1.89
N GLU A 100 -11.80 -3.97 -2.99
CA GLU A 100 -12.87 -3.05 -3.36
C GLU A 100 -13.98 -3.08 -2.32
N ARG A 101 -14.34 -4.27 -1.85
CA ARG A 101 -15.39 -4.41 -0.86
C ARG A 101 -15.05 -3.71 0.44
N VAL A 102 -13.86 -3.94 0.97
CA VAL A 102 -13.48 -3.35 2.26
C VAL A 102 -13.24 -1.85 2.15
N ARG A 103 -12.74 -1.38 1.02
CA ARG A 103 -12.55 0.05 0.80
C ARG A 103 -13.89 0.76 0.67
N ALA A 104 -14.84 0.15 -0.01
CA ALA A 104 -16.18 0.70 -0.10
C ALA A 104 -16.85 0.76 1.26
N ALA A 105 -16.71 -0.32 2.06
CA ALA A 105 -17.26 -0.34 3.41
C ALA A 105 -16.61 0.71 4.29
N ALA A 106 -15.31 0.86 4.21
CA ALA A 106 -14.58 1.86 4.99
C ALA A 106 -14.99 3.28 4.59
N LYS A 107 -15.19 3.49 3.29
CA LYS A 107 -15.62 4.79 2.79
C LYS A 107 -17.03 5.11 3.29
N SER A 108 -17.92 4.13 3.29
CA SER A 108 -19.27 4.32 3.79
C SER A 108 -19.28 4.66 5.27
N LEU A 109 -18.51 3.93 6.07
CA LEU A 109 -18.38 4.22 7.50
C LEU A 109 -17.83 5.61 7.75
N LYS A 110 -16.83 5.99 6.98
CA LYS A 110 -16.23 7.30 7.10
C LYS A 110 -17.22 8.40 6.77
N LEU A 111 -18.02 8.20 5.75
CA LEU A 111 -19.04 9.15 5.35
C LEU A 111 -20.11 9.27 6.44
N ASP A 112 -20.59 8.13 6.96
CA ASP A 112 -21.57 8.14 8.06
C ASP A 112 -21.03 8.87 9.27
N SER A 113 -19.79 8.64 9.60
CA SER A 113 -19.16 9.28 10.73
C SER A 113 -19.04 10.79 10.52
N GLN A 114 -18.76 11.21 9.30
CA GLN A 114 -18.70 12.64 8.99
C GLN A 114 -20.06 13.29 9.12
N LEU A 115 -21.11 12.60 8.69
CA LEU A 115 -22.46 13.11 8.84
C LEU A 115 -22.84 13.24 10.29
N ASP A 116 -22.51 12.23 11.10
CA ASP A 116 -22.78 12.27 12.53
C ASP A 116 -22.04 13.41 13.20
N ALA A 117 -20.79 13.61 12.81
CA ALA A 117 -19.96 14.65 13.40
C ALA A 117 -20.47 16.04 13.06
N SER A 118 -21.26 16.17 12.03
CA SER A 118 -21.82 17.46 11.66
C SER A 118 -23.05 17.81 12.46
N PHE A 119 -23.52 16.89 13.31
CA PHE A 119 -24.70 17.08 14.15
C PHE A 119 -24.43 16.69 15.58
N PRO A 120 -23.99 17.53 16.38
CA PRO A 120 -23.60 18.92 16.27
C PRO A 120 -22.28 19.02 15.55
N ALA A 121 -21.96 20.18 15.10
CA ALA A 121 -20.71 20.41 14.41
C ALA A 121 -19.56 20.27 15.38
N SER A 122 -19.27 19.08 15.76
CA SER A 122 -18.14 18.84 16.65
C SER A 122 -16.89 18.70 15.82
N ASP A 123 -15.91 18.09 16.39
CA ASP A 123 -14.65 17.95 15.71
C ASP A 123 -14.79 17.30 14.38
N PRO A 124 -13.87 17.59 13.48
CA PRO A 124 -13.80 16.86 12.25
C PRO A 124 -13.60 15.40 12.59
N PRO A 125 -14.18 14.55 11.80
CA PRO A 125 -14.04 13.13 12.09
C PRO A 125 -12.59 12.77 12.06
N SER A 126 -12.10 12.47 13.21
CA SER A 126 -10.74 12.00 13.29
C SER A 126 -10.72 10.54 12.96
N ILE A 127 -11.44 10.18 12.00
CA ILE A 127 -11.54 8.82 11.67
C ILE A 127 -10.25 8.34 11.13
N THR A 128 -9.69 7.45 11.84
CA THR A 128 -8.53 6.78 11.36
C THR A 128 -8.98 5.87 10.27
N THR A 129 -8.65 6.23 9.09
CA THR A 129 -8.97 5.40 7.98
C THR A 129 -8.15 4.15 8.06
N PRO A 130 -8.76 3.00 7.94
CA PRO A 130 -7.99 1.78 7.83
C PRO A 130 -7.08 1.88 6.64
N ARG A 131 -5.88 1.55 6.83
CA ARG A 131 -4.90 1.71 5.77
C ARG A 131 -4.59 0.43 5.07
#